data_8273c115cba8d3d25a953ade6115a7a6
#
_entry.id   8273c115cba8d3d25a953ade6115a7a6
#
_cell.length_a   1.000
_cell.length_b   1.000
_cell.length_c   1.000
_cell.angle_alpha   90.00
_cell.angle_beta   90.00
_cell.angle_gamma   90.00
#
_symmetry.space_group_name_H-M   'P 1'
#
loop_
_entity.id
_entity.type
_entity.pdbx_description
1 polymer ?
#
loop_
_entity_poly.entity_id
_entity_poly.type
_entity_poly.pdbx_seq_one_letter_code
_entity_poly.pdbx_strand_id
1 'polypeptide(L)'
;DLPGELSNTQRFLQDLLEEYEAQSDNIRFFFTNPDSNEELEEEARKDGIQPVQMQVVEDDKLEIKRVYLGMVMLYEDKKETIPVIQTATGLEYLITTKIKTLVNKDKKTIGIANLSESVKLKTENLSNQLRQHHNTRNVNLSTEGFIDENIDVLLVSGATDTIDSITISNLNSFLESGRGVFFAQGGVST
;
A
#
# COMPACT_ATOMS: atom_id res chain seq x y z
N ASP A 1 -23.95 15.81 14.93
CA ASP A 1 -22.78 15.61 15.80
C ASP A 1 -22.38 14.15 15.81
N LEU A 2 -21.05 13.91 15.74
CA LEU A 2 -20.50 12.55 15.80
C LEU A 2 -20.47 12.04 17.25
N PRO A 3 -20.63 10.73 17.49
CA PRO A 3 -20.44 10.14 18.81
C PRO A 3 -19.03 10.42 19.37
N GLY A 4 -18.87 10.51 20.69
CA GLY A 4 -17.68 11.03 21.35
C GLY A 4 -16.34 10.41 20.92
N GLU A 5 -16.26 9.09 20.68
CA GLU A 5 -15.04 8.45 20.19
C GLU A 5 -14.69 8.87 18.75
N LEU A 6 -15.70 9.03 17.92
CA LEU A 6 -15.51 9.48 16.53
C LEU A 6 -15.18 10.96 16.45
N SER A 7 -15.71 11.78 17.36
CA SER A 7 -15.34 13.19 17.46
C SER A 7 -13.85 13.37 17.79
N ASN A 8 -13.27 12.49 18.61
CA ASN A 8 -11.85 12.49 18.90
C ASN A 8 -11.02 12.07 17.67
N THR A 9 -11.48 11.05 16.94
CA THR A 9 -10.81 10.61 15.71
C THR A 9 -10.89 11.68 14.63
N GLN A 10 -12.03 12.35 14.49
CA GLN A 10 -12.18 13.47 13.57
C GLN A 10 -11.24 14.62 13.89
N ARG A 11 -11.16 15.01 15.19
CA ARG A 11 -10.25 16.08 15.62
C ARG A 11 -8.80 15.73 15.34
N PHE A 12 -8.38 14.52 15.71
CA PHE A 12 -7.03 14.03 15.42
C PHE A 12 -6.73 14.06 13.92
N LEU A 13 -7.67 13.63 13.09
CA LEU A 13 -7.53 13.67 11.64
C LEU A 13 -7.41 15.09 11.12
N GLN A 14 -8.20 16.01 11.66
CA GLN A 14 -8.13 17.41 11.28
C GLN A 14 -6.76 18.01 11.63
N ASP A 15 -6.30 17.85 12.86
CA ASP A 15 -5.00 18.33 13.33
C ASP A 15 -3.87 17.78 12.44
N LEU A 16 -3.91 16.47 12.12
CA LEU A 16 -2.94 15.81 11.26
C LEU A 16 -2.95 16.39 9.83
N LEU A 17 -4.13 16.61 9.25
CA LEU A 17 -4.24 17.18 7.90
C LEU A 17 -3.80 18.65 7.85
N GLU A 18 -4.06 19.42 8.89
CA GLU A 18 -3.55 20.79 9.05
C GLU A 18 -2.01 20.81 9.09
N GLU A 19 -1.38 19.81 9.75
CA GLU A 19 0.08 19.66 9.72
C GLU A 19 0.61 19.36 8.31
N TYR A 20 -0.03 18.47 7.57
CA TYR A 20 0.35 18.20 6.18
C TYR A 20 0.20 19.44 5.29
N GLU A 21 -0.90 20.17 5.42
CA GLU A 21 -1.14 21.41 4.67
C GLU A 21 -0.10 22.50 5.02
N ALA A 22 0.28 22.61 6.30
CA ALA A 22 1.30 23.55 6.76
C ALA A 22 2.71 23.20 6.26
N GLN A 23 3.00 21.92 6.00
CA GLN A 23 4.30 21.47 5.52
C GLN A 23 4.43 21.49 3.99
N SER A 24 3.33 21.60 3.25
CA SER A 24 3.34 21.51 1.79
C SER A 24 2.23 22.33 1.14
N ASP A 25 2.61 23.28 0.33
CA ASP A 25 1.68 24.09 -0.48
C ASP A 25 0.89 23.26 -1.51
N ASN A 26 1.30 21.99 -1.73
CA ASN A 26 0.65 21.09 -2.67
C ASN A 26 -0.43 20.21 -2.02
N ILE A 27 -0.64 20.31 -0.72
CA ILE A 27 -1.68 19.57 -0.01
C ILE A 27 -2.80 20.55 0.37
N ARG A 28 -4.03 20.15 0.09
CA ARG A 28 -5.26 20.80 0.51
C ARG A 28 -6.24 19.74 0.97
N PHE A 29 -7.02 20.05 1.98
CA PHE A 29 -8.07 19.16 2.45
C PHE A 29 -9.37 19.90 2.75
N PHE A 30 -10.46 19.18 2.73
CA PHE A 30 -11.77 19.66 3.18
C PHE A 30 -12.62 18.48 3.67
N PHE A 31 -13.52 18.78 4.58
CA PHE A 31 -14.51 17.82 5.05
C PHE A 31 -15.82 18.00 4.29
N THR A 32 -16.39 16.90 3.87
CA THR A 32 -17.67 16.85 3.16
C THR A 32 -18.65 16.01 3.95
N ASN A 33 -19.91 16.42 4.02
CA ASN A 33 -20.98 15.61 4.57
C ASN A 33 -21.84 15.05 3.44
N PRO A 34 -21.70 13.76 3.08
CA PRO A 34 -22.47 13.12 2.02
C PRO A 34 -23.99 13.12 2.27
N ASP A 35 -24.44 13.04 3.53
CA ASP A 35 -25.89 13.06 3.85
C ASP A 35 -26.58 14.38 3.50
N SER A 36 -25.82 15.44 3.19
CA SER A 36 -26.40 16.74 2.87
C SER A 36 -26.99 16.85 1.47
N ASN A 37 -26.58 15.96 0.56
CA ASN A 37 -26.92 16.02 -0.87
C ASN A 37 -26.77 14.64 -1.51
N GLU A 38 -27.76 14.23 -2.32
CA GLU A 38 -27.78 12.95 -3.03
C GLU A 38 -26.59 12.78 -3.99
N GLU A 39 -26.13 13.88 -4.61
CA GLU A 39 -24.98 13.87 -5.51
C GLU A 39 -23.67 13.52 -4.74
N LEU A 40 -23.48 14.09 -3.55
CA LEU A 40 -22.34 13.79 -2.68
C LEU A 40 -22.40 12.36 -2.13
N GLU A 41 -23.61 11.85 -1.86
CA GLU A 41 -23.79 10.45 -1.44
C GLU A 41 -23.41 9.49 -2.58
N GLU A 42 -23.81 9.78 -3.82
CA GLU A 42 -23.41 9.01 -4.98
C GLU A 42 -21.91 9.05 -5.24
N GLU A 43 -21.29 10.23 -5.08
CA GLU A 43 -19.85 10.40 -5.22
C GLU A 43 -19.09 9.57 -4.18
N ALA A 44 -19.46 9.68 -2.91
CA ALA A 44 -18.88 8.87 -1.83
C ALA A 44 -18.98 7.37 -2.12
N ARG A 45 -20.13 6.91 -2.62
CA ARG A 45 -20.35 5.51 -2.98
C ARG A 45 -19.47 5.08 -4.16
N LYS A 46 -19.33 5.90 -5.19
CA LYS A 46 -18.42 5.64 -6.34
C LYS A 46 -16.97 5.56 -5.89
N ASP A 47 -16.61 6.31 -4.87
CA ASP A 47 -15.28 6.33 -4.27
C ASP A 47 -15.05 5.21 -3.26
N GLY A 48 -16.05 4.33 -3.07
CA GLY A 48 -15.95 3.17 -2.18
C GLY A 48 -16.16 3.51 -0.70
N ILE A 49 -16.64 4.73 -0.38
CA ILE A 49 -17.00 5.13 0.97
C ILE A 49 -18.49 4.83 1.18
N GLN A 50 -18.78 3.96 2.16
CA GLN A 50 -20.14 3.59 2.51
C GLN A 50 -20.50 4.11 3.90
N PRO A 51 -21.81 4.45 4.12
CA PRO A 51 -22.26 4.85 5.44
C PRO A 51 -22.16 3.69 6.43
N VAL A 52 -21.72 4.01 7.63
CA VAL A 52 -21.72 3.09 8.77
C VAL A 52 -22.89 3.46 9.67
N GLN A 53 -23.70 2.46 10.07
CA GLN A 53 -24.76 2.67 11.04
C GLN A 53 -24.20 2.58 12.45
N MET A 54 -24.48 3.59 13.24
CA MET A 54 -24.05 3.67 14.63
C MET A 54 -25.25 3.89 15.56
N GLN A 55 -25.23 3.19 16.67
CA GLN A 55 -26.18 3.47 17.75
C GLN A 55 -25.59 4.57 18.66
N VAL A 56 -26.35 5.63 18.81
CA VAL A 56 -25.99 6.75 19.70
C VAL A 56 -27.08 6.92 20.75
N VAL A 57 -26.67 7.25 21.96
CA VAL A 57 -27.60 7.63 23.04
C VAL A 57 -27.61 9.15 23.12
N GLU A 58 -28.75 9.75 22.79
CA GLU A 58 -28.95 11.20 22.81
C GLU A 58 -30.25 11.46 23.59
N ASP A 59 -30.20 12.30 24.61
CA ASP A 59 -31.33 12.61 25.48
C ASP A 59 -32.05 11.36 26.05
N ASP A 60 -31.26 10.38 26.53
CA ASP A 60 -31.75 9.07 27.05
C ASP A 60 -32.53 8.23 26.03
N LYS A 61 -32.39 8.54 24.74
CA LYS A 61 -32.99 7.76 23.64
C LYS A 61 -31.87 7.12 22.82
N LEU A 62 -32.14 5.90 22.38
CA LEU A 62 -31.24 5.16 21.50
C LEU A 62 -31.64 5.48 20.06
N GLU A 63 -30.76 6.13 19.34
CA GLU A 63 -30.96 6.48 17.93
C GLU A 63 -29.92 5.77 17.04
N ILE A 64 -30.34 5.44 15.83
CA ILE A 64 -29.43 4.91 14.81
C ILE A 64 -29.09 6.07 13.86
N LYS A 65 -27.83 6.47 13.84
CA LYS A 65 -27.32 7.48 12.91
C LYS A 65 -26.45 6.84 11.84
N ARG A 66 -26.60 7.32 10.59
CA ARG A 66 -25.69 7.01 9.50
C ARG A 66 -24.54 8.02 9.56
N VAL A 67 -23.31 7.52 9.47
CA VAL A 67 -22.10 8.36 9.47
C VAL A 67 -21.16 7.91 8.36
N TYR A 68 -20.48 8.86 7.73
CA TYR A 68 -19.45 8.61 6.74
C TYR A 68 -18.09 8.88 7.36
N LEU A 69 -17.22 7.89 7.33
CA LEU A 69 -15.93 7.88 8.04
C LEU A 69 -14.81 7.46 7.09
N GLY A 70 -14.74 8.03 5.93
CA GLY A 70 -13.75 7.68 4.93
C GLY A 70 -12.94 8.89 4.48
N MET A 71 -11.92 8.64 3.66
CA MET A 71 -11.08 9.65 3.03
C MET A 71 -10.80 9.29 1.59
N VAL A 72 -10.87 10.27 0.71
CA VAL A 72 -10.44 10.18 -0.69
C VAL A 72 -9.25 11.12 -0.87
N MET A 73 -8.20 10.61 -1.48
CA MET A 73 -7.01 11.37 -1.83
C MET A 73 -6.87 11.39 -3.34
N LEU A 74 -6.67 12.56 -3.90
CA LEU A 74 -6.56 12.80 -5.33
C LEU A 74 -5.21 13.43 -5.66
N TYR A 75 -4.57 12.95 -6.71
CA TYR A 75 -3.35 13.54 -7.24
C TYR A 75 -3.28 13.33 -8.75
N GLU A 76 -3.29 14.41 -9.52
CA GLU A 76 -3.43 14.36 -10.98
C GLU A 76 -4.69 13.54 -11.35
N ASP A 77 -4.55 12.47 -12.10
CA ASP A 77 -5.60 11.52 -12.52
C ASP A 77 -5.70 10.27 -11.64
N LYS A 78 -4.90 10.23 -10.56
CA LYS A 78 -4.87 9.10 -9.62
C LYS A 78 -5.74 9.36 -8.40
N LYS A 79 -6.30 8.29 -7.87
CA LYS A 79 -7.14 8.29 -6.67
C LYS A 79 -6.74 7.16 -5.73
N GLU A 80 -6.68 7.47 -4.45
CA GLU A 80 -6.56 6.50 -3.36
C GLU A 80 -7.67 6.73 -2.35
N THR A 81 -8.24 5.66 -1.83
CA THR A 81 -9.34 5.73 -0.86
C THR A 81 -8.99 5.00 0.43
N ILE A 82 -9.40 5.55 1.55
CA ILE A 82 -9.53 4.89 2.84
C ILE A 82 -11.04 4.76 3.10
N PRO A 83 -11.64 3.58 2.90
CA PRO A 83 -13.10 3.43 2.94
C PRO A 83 -13.71 3.71 4.30
N VAL A 84 -13.00 3.37 5.37
CA VAL A 84 -13.45 3.55 6.75
C VAL A 84 -12.28 3.90 7.65
N ILE A 85 -12.43 4.97 8.44
CA ILE A 85 -11.51 5.40 9.48
C ILE A 85 -12.17 5.18 10.83
N GLN A 86 -11.80 4.12 11.54
CA GLN A 86 -12.39 3.78 12.83
C GLN A 86 -11.56 4.24 14.02
N THR A 87 -10.28 4.47 13.83
CA THR A 87 -9.32 4.80 14.90
C THR A 87 -8.24 5.74 14.40
N ALA A 88 -7.71 6.55 15.30
CA ALA A 88 -6.55 7.40 15.03
C ALA A 88 -5.22 6.59 14.98
N THR A 89 -5.21 5.37 15.56
CA THR A 89 -3.99 4.56 15.63
C THR A 89 -3.51 4.15 14.24
N GLY A 90 -2.28 4.52 13.90
CA GLY A 90 -1.65 4.21 12.60
C GLY A 90 -2.19 5.02 11.41
N LEU A 91 -3.08 5.97 11.64
CA LEU A 91 -3.70 6.77 10.56
C LEU A 91 -2.68 7.63 9.82
N GLU A 92 -1.74 8.26 10.53
CA GLU A 92 -0.65 9.01 9.92
C GLU A 92 0.18 8.14 8.96
N TYR A 93 0.58 6.96 9.40
CA TYR A 93 1.32 6.02 8.55
C TYR A 93 0.52 5.62 7.31
N LEU A 94 -0.76 5.33 7.49
CA LEU A 94 -1.65 4.94 6.39
C LEU A 94 -1.80 6.07 5.37
N ILE A 95 -2.08 7.30 5.81
CA ILE A 95 -2.21 8.48 4.94
C ILE A 95 -0.89 8.75 4.21
N THR A 96 0.23 8.80 4.94
CA THR A 96 1.56 9.03 4.35
C THR A 96 1.89 7.97 3.28
N THR A 97 1.57 6.70 3.55
CA THR A 97 1.80 5.62 2.59
C THR A 97 0.95 5.80 1.34
N LYS A 98 -0.32 6.18 1.50
CA LYS A 98 -1.23 6.46 0.39
C LYS A 98 -0.76 7.66 -0.45
N ILE A 99 -0.34 8.75 0.19
CA ILE A 99 0.24 9.91 -0.50
C ILE A 99 1.48 9.48 -1.30
N LYS A 100 2.41 8.73 -0.70
CA LYS A 100 3.59 8.20 -1.41
C LYS A 100 3.21 7.36 -2.63
N THR A 101 2.17 6.54 -2.52
CA THR A 101 1.66 5.73 -3.65
C THR A 101 1.13 6.60 -4.77
N LEU A 102 0.38 7.66 -4.44
CA LEU A 102 -0.19 8.60 -5.41
C LEU A 102 0.89 9.37 -6.18
N VAL A 103 1.87 9.95 -5.46
CA VAL A 103 2.89 10.83 -6.06
C VAL A 103 4.02 10.06 -6.72
N ASN A 104 4.17 8.76 -6.42
CA ASN A 104 5.25 7.98 -6.98
C ASN A 104 5.00 7.69 -8.45
N LYS A 105 5.77 8.36 -9.32
CA LYS A 105 5.67 8.21 -10.79
C LYS A 105 6.37 6.93 -11.27
N ASP A 106 7.39 6.48 -10.55
CA ASP A 106 8.23 5.35 -10.94
C ASP A 106 8.18 4.25 -9.88
N LYS A 107 7.20 3.35 -10.00
CA LYS A 107 7.22 2.13 -9.19
C LYS A 107 8.46 1.32 -9.53
N LYS A 108 9.32 1.11 -8.55
CA LYS A 108 10.47 0.19 -8.70
C LYS A 108 10.00 -1.20 -9.09
N THR A 109 10.73 -1.83 -9.98
CA THR A 109 10.44 -3.19 -10.42
C THR A 109 11.30 -4.19 -9.65
N ILE A 110 10.65 -5.11 -8.95
CA ILE A 110 11.30 -6.19 -8.20
C ILE A 110 11.23 -7.46 -9.02
N GLY A 111 12.40 -7.98 -9.41
CA GLY A 111 12.55 -9.30 -10.00
C GLY A 111 12.47 -10.37 -8.91
N ILE A 112 11.62 -11.37 -9.09
CA ILE A 112 11.50 -12.51 -8.17
C ILE A 112 12.10 -13.73 -8.86
N ALA A 113 13.17 -14.26 -8.29
CA ALA A 113 13.88 -15.44 -8.78
C ALA A 113 13.93 -16.55 -7.74
N ASN A 114 13.91 -17.78 -8.19
CA ASN A 114 14.06 -18.94 -7.35
C ASN A 114 15.28 -19.76 -7.83
N LEU A 115 16.19 -20.08 -6.90
CA LEU A 115 17.38 -20.88 -7.17
C LEU A 115 17.11 -22.38 -7.28
N SER A 116 15.97 -22.85 -6.79
CA SER A 116 15.63 -24.27 -6.77
C SER A 116 14.28 -24.54 -7.43
N GLU A 117 14.24 -25.48 -8.34
CA GLU A 117 12.98 -25.98 -8.91
C GLU A 117 12.22 -26.89 -7.93
N SER A 118 12.92 -27.55 -7.01
CA SER A 118 12.37 -28.53 -6.08
C SER A 118 11.80 -27.89 -4.81
N VAL A 119 12.30 -26.74 -4.39
CA VAL A 119 11.82 -26.00 -3.20
C VAL A 119 11.26 -24.65 -3.63
N LYS A 120 10.03 -24.67 -4.11
CA LYS A 120 9.32 -23.42 -4.41
C LYS A 120 8.79 -22.81 -3.11
N LEU A 121 9.40 -21.72 -2.67
CA LEU A 121 8.80 -20.90 -1.63
C LEU A 121 7.46 -20.37 -2.16
N LYS A 122 6.42 -20.42 -1.31
CA LYS A 122 5.11 -19.82 -1.62
C LYS A 122 5.25 -18.29 -1.59
N THR A 123 5.78 -17.73 -2.66
CA THR A 123 6.00 -16.28 -2.80
C THR A 123 4.73 -15.51 -3.18
N GLU A 124 3.59 -16.17 -3.36
CA GLU A 124 2.35 -15.54 -3.80
C GLU A 124 1.89 -14.43 -2.85
N ASN A 125 1.88 -14.68 -1.55
CA ASN A 125 1.50 -13.67 -0.56
C ASN A 125 2.47 -12.48 -0.55
N LEU A 126 3.77 -12.75 -0.63
CA LEU A 126 4.81 -11.73 -0.72
C LEU A 126 4.67 -10.93 -2.01
N SER A 127 4.48 -11.61 -3.15
CA SER A 127 4.26 -10.96 -4.44
C SER A 127 3.03 -10.06 -4.43
N ASN A 128 1.94 -10.50 -3.79
CA ASN A 128 0.72 -9.71 -3.68
C ASN A 128 0.92 -8.46 -2.80
N GLN A 129 1.67 -8.57 -1.71
CA GLN A 129 2.02 -7.42 -0.88
C GLN A 129 2.95 -6.46 -1.62
N LEU A 130 3.96 -6.97 -2.31
CA LEU A 130 4.89 -6.14 -3.09
C LEU A 130 4.19 -5.40 -4.23
N ARG A 131 3.21 -6.02 -4.90
CA ARG A 131 2.44 -5.41 -5.99
C ARG A 131 1.63 -4.18 -5.57
N GLN A 132 1.35 -4.02 -4.30
CA GLN A 132 0.65 -2.81 -3.81
C GLN A 132 1.50 -1.55 -4.04
N HIS A 133 2.84 -1.66 -3.92
CA HIS A 133 3.76 -0.53 -3.96
C HIS A 133 4.81 -0.60 -5.07
N HIS A 134 5.03 -1.78 -5.67
CA HIS A 134 6.07 -2.05 -6.65
C HIS A 134 5.54 -2.85 -7.84
N ASN A 135 6.22 -2.78 -8.96
CA ASN A 135 6.04 -3.75 -10.03
C ASN A 135 6.78 -5.04 -9.67
N THR A 136 6.22 -6.20 -9.99
CA THR A 136 6.90 -7.48 -9.78
C THR A 136 6.99 -8.27 -11.08
N ARG A 137 8.15 -8.88 -11.34
CA ARG A 137 8.38 -9.78 -12.48
C ARG A 137 9.09 -11.04 -12.01
N ASN A 138 8.68 -12.19 -12.56
CA ASN A 138 9.42 -13.42 -12.35
C ASN A 138 10.67 -13.43 -13.25
N VAL A 139 11.81 -13.80 -12.69
CA VAL A 139 13.10 -13.86 -13.35
C VAL A 139 13.62 -15.29 -13.30
N ASN A 140 14.04 -15.81 -14.46
CA ASN A 140 14.77 -17.07 -14.53
C ASN A 140 16.27 -16.75 -14.63
N LEU A 141 17.02 -17.09 -13.59
CA LEU A 141 18.45 -16.83 -13.50
C LEU A 141 19.30 -17.85 -14.28
N SER A 142 18.76 -19.03 -14.60
CA SER A 142 19.46 -20.10 -15.34
C SER A 142 19.36 -19.97 -16.85
N THR A 143 18.71 -18.94 -17.36
CA THR A 143 18.61 -18.68 -18.79
C THR A 143 19.78 -17.82 -19.27
N GLU A 144 20.39 -18.19 -20.40
CA GLU A 144 21.40 -17.33 -21.02
C GLU A 144 20.80 -15.99 -21.42
N GLY A 145 21.46 -14.90 -21.01
CA GLY A 145 21.07 -13.55 -21.32
C GLY A 145 21.17 -12.62 -20.12
N PHE A 146 20.95 -11.36 -20.36
CA PHE A 146 20.99 -10.35 -19.30
C PHE A 146 19.63 -10.28 -18.58
N ILE A 147 19.68 -10.08 -17.28
CA ILE A 147 18.48 -9.71 -16.51
C ILE A 147 18.01 -8.35 -17.03
N ASP A 148 16.70 -8.24 -17.29
CA ASP A 148 16.04 -7.02 -17.83
C ASP A 148 16.52 -5.77 -17.07
N GLU A 149 16.93 -4.76 -17.82
CA GLU A 149 17.44 -3.49 -17.28
C GLU A 149 16.39 -2.73 -16.47
N ASN A 150 15.11 -2.99 -16.72
CA ASN A 150 14.00 -2.40 -15.97
C ASN A 150 13.78 -3.04 -14.58
N ILE A 151 14.59 -4.03 -14.18
CA ILE A 151 14.55 -4.60 -12.83
C ILE A 151 15.51 -3.82 -11.95
N ASP A 152 14.98 -3.17 -10.92
CA ASP A 152 15.75 -2.37 -9.97
C ASP A 152 16.40 -3.21 -8.87
N VAL A 153 15.69 -4.26 -8.41
CA VAL A 153 16.12 -5.13 -7.30
C VAL A 153 15.73 -6.56 -7.61
N LEU A 154 16.62 -7.51 -7.27
CA LEU A 154 16.30 -8.93 -7.28
C LEU A 154 15.99 -9.44 -5.87
N LEU A 155 14.86 -10.13 -5.73
CA LEU A 155 14.56 -10.99 -4.61
C LEU A 155 14.84 -12.43 -5.04
N VAL A 156 15.89 -13.01 -4.49
CA VAL A 156 16.31 -14.38 -4.80
C VAL A 156 15.95 -15.28 -3.63
N SER A 157 15.23 -16.34 -3.91
CA SER A 157 14.76 -17.30 -2.92
C SER A 157 15.14 -18.73 -3.31
N GLY A 158 15.00 -19.65 -2.36
CA GLY A 158 15.30 -21.06 -2.54
C GLY A 158 16.70 -21.45 -2.10
N ALA A 159 16.86 -22.71 -1.79
CA ALA A 159 18.16 -23.32 -1.44
C ALA A 159 18.49 -24.40 -2.46
N THR A 160 19.74 -24.45 -2.87
CA THR A 160 20.27 -25.49 -3.75
C THR A 160 21.69 -25.80 -3.30
N ASP A 161 22.09 -27.08 -3.45
CA ASP A 161 23.45 -27.51 -3.13
C ASP A 161 24.49 -27.01 -4.15
N THR A 162 24.02 -26.71 -5.36
CA THR A 162 24.88 -26.19 -6.44
C THR A 162 24.14 -25.11 -7.22
N ILE A 163 24.86 -24.03 -7.50
CA ILE A 163 24.37 -22.95 -8.39
C ILE A 163 25.14 -23.09 -9.71
N ASP A 164 24.42 -23.12 -10.82
CA ASP A 164 25.03 -23.20 -12.13
C ASP A 164 25.81 -21.92 -12.50
N SER A 165 26.75 -22.05 -13.44
CA SER A 165 27.62 -20.96 -13.83
C SER A 165 26.89 -19.80 -14.52
N ILE A 166 25.78 -20.07 -15.18
CA ILE A 166 24.95 -19.05 -15.84
C ILE A 166 24.27 -18.20 -14.76
N THR A 167 23.66 -18.83 -13.76
CA THR A 167 23.05 -18.15 -12.63
C THR A 167 24.05 -17.24 -11.90
N ILE A 168 25.28 -17.75 -11.63
CA ILE A 168 26.34 -16.96 -11.00
C ILE A 168 26.72 -15.77 -11.88
N SER A 169 26.91 -15.98 -13.19
CA SER A 169 27.24 -14.93 -14.13
C SER A 169 26.17 -13.83 -14.16
N ASN A 170 24.90 -14.23 -14.25
CA ASN A 170 23.76 -13.30 -14.27
C ASN A 170 23.66 -12.48 -12.98
N LEU A 171 23.84 -13.10 -11.81
CA LEU A 171 23.84 -12.39 -10.53
C LEU A 171 25.02 -11.42 -10.42
N ASN A 172 26.21 -11.82 -10.84
CA ASN A 172 27.39 -10.94 -10.82
C ASN A 172 27.17 -9.74 -11.74
N SER A 173 26.74 -9.95 -12.96
CA SER A 173 26.47 -8.86 -13.92
C SER A 173 25.38 -7.89 -13.39
N PHE A 174 24.37 -8.44 -12.69
CA PHE A 174 23.34 -7.62 -12.05
C PHE A 174 23.90 -6.77 -10.93
N LEU A 175 24.74 -7.33 -10.06
CA LEU A 175 25.40 -6.60 -8.97
C LEU A 175 26.40 -5.56 -9.50
N GLU A 176 27.18 -5.91 -10.51
CA GLU A 176 28.14 -5.00 -11.15
C GLU A 176 27.47 -3.78 -11.79
N SER A 177 26.20 -3.92 -12.20
CA SER A 177 25.40 -2.77 -12.66
C SER A 177 24.94 -1.82 -11.54
N GLY A 178 25.33 -2.05 -10.29
CA GLY A 178 24.99 -1.23 -9.13
C GLY A 178 23.59 -1.49 -8.57
N ARG A 179 22.90 -2.55 -9.03
CA ARG A 179 21.58 -2.93 -8.57
C ARG A 179 21.63 -3.88 -7.37
N GLY A 180 20.60 -3.86 -6.51
CA GLY A 180 20.56 -4.63 -5.26
C GLY A 180 20.01 -6.03 -5.42
N VAL A 181 20.59 -7.00 -4.69
CA VAL A 181 20.06 -8.37 -4.55
C VAL A 181 19.72 -8.64 -3.08
N PHE A 182 18.53 -9.13 -2.84
CA PHE A 182 18.10 -9.62 -1.53
C PHE A 182 17.92 -11.13 -1.57
N PHE A 183 18.68 -11.86 -0.73
CA PHE A 183 18.55 -13.30 -0.60
C PHE A 183 17.62 -13.65 0.56
N ALA A 184 16.53 -14.36 0.25
CA ALA A 184 15.61 -14.92 1.22
C ALA A 184 15.81 -16.43 1.30
N GLN A 185 16.44 -16.89 2.38
CA GLN A 185 16.66 -18.31 2.62
C GLN A 185 15.84 -18.80 3.82
N GLY A 186 15.12 -19.90 3.68
CA GLY A 186 14.45 -20.56 4.78
C GLY A 186 15.45 -21.20 5.74
N GLY A 187 15.09 -21.27 7.02
CA GLY A 187 15.89 -22.01 8.00
C GLY A 187 16.01 -23.48 7.61
N VAL A 188 17.19 -24.07 7.80
CA VAL A 188 17.40 -25.51 7.64
C VAL A 188 16.61 -26.23 8.75
N SER A 189 15.58 -26.99 8.38
CA SER A 189 14.99 -27.95 9.31
C SER A 189 15.90 -29.16 9.38
N THR A 190 16.60 -29.33 10.50
CA THR A 190 17.32 -30.54 10.86
C THR A 190 16.34 -31.61 11.32
#